data_11264a998f961bd2f4129183d9c7887f
#
_entry.id   11264a998f961bd2f4129183d9c7887f
#
_cell.length_a   1.000
_cell.length_b   1.000
_cell.length_c   1.000
_cell.angle_alpha   90.00
_cell.angle_beta   90.00
_cell.angle_gamma   90.00
#
_symmetry.space_group_name_H-M   'P 1'
#
loop_
_entity.id
_entity.type
_entity.pdbx_description
1 polymer ?
#
loop_
_entity_poly.entity_id
_entity_poly.type
_entity_poly.pdbx_seq_one_letter_code
_entity_poly.pdbx_strand_id
1 'polypeptide(L)'
;MNRFATVLCTAIALVMVEPLAQARVNIDIDLTTQTMRVAADGGEAYVWPISSGKAGHLTPTGRYRPQRLYAMIHSLKYDNAPMPHSIFFTGGYAIHGSNSVRMLGRPASHGCVRLAPGNASVLFDLVKKQGAAISISGAAPVGAVQIAQARRAQMPLGYAPHRRARPLKAWMADPLDL
;
A
#
# COMPACT_ATOMS: atom_id res chain seq x y z
N MET A 1 34.47 -76.35 -5.86
CA MET A 1 34.65 -75.10 -6.63
C MET A 1 33.40 -74.21 -6.40
N ASN A 2 33.39 -73.46 -5.34
CA ASN A 2 32.22 -72.57 -4.97
C ASN A 2 32.57 -71.11 -5.22
N ARG A 3 31.88 -70.51 -6.18
CA ARG A 3 31.99 -69.06 -6.50
C ARG A 3 30.90 -68.37 -5.76
N PHE A 4 31.22 -67.72 -4.65
CA PHE A 4 30.31 -66.73 -3.96
C PHE A 4 30.43 -65.45 -4.68
N ALA A 5 29.37 -65.07 -5.37
CA ALA A 5 29.22 -63.74 -5.94
C ALA A 5 28.69 -62.78 -4.84
N THR A 6 29.57 -61.92 -4.39
CA THR A 6 29.20 -60.87 -3.43
C THR A 6 28.55 -59.68 -4.19
N VAL A 7 27.25 -59.54 -4.08
CA VAL A 7 26.50 -58.38 -4.63
C VAL A 7 26.64 -57.20 -3.63
N LEU A 8 27.45 -56.22 -4.00
CA LEU A 8 27.60 -54.97 -3.26
C LEU A 8 26.45 -54.01 -3.63
N CYS A 9 25.43 -53.93 -2.77
CA CYS A 9 24.33 -52.99 -2.88
C CYS A 9 24.79 -51.58 -2.39
N THR A 10 25.20 -50.72 -3.30
CA THR A 10 25.45 -49.30 -3.03
C THR A 10 24.14 -48.58 -2.91
N ALA A 11 23.68 -48.29 -1.68
CA ALA A 11 22.55 -47.40 -1.40
C ALA A 11 22.99 -45.94 -1.64
N ILE A 12 22.56 -45.37 -2.76
CA ILE A 12 22.71 -43.92 -3.03
C ILE A 12 21.68 -43.21 -2.17
N ALA A 13 22.10 -42.60 -1.05
CA ALA A 13 21.30 -41.71 -0.26
C ALA A 13 21.07 -40.42 -1.07
N LEU A 14 19.87 -40.27 -1.62
CA LEU A 14 19.42 -39.03 -2.27
C LEU A 14 19.20 -37.99 -1.16
N VAL A 15 20.19 -37.13 -0.94
CA VAL A 15 20.05 -35.96 -0.03
C VAL A 15 19.09 -34.99 -0.71
N MET A 16 17.84 -34.99 -0.26
CA MET A 16 16.85 -33.97 -0.62
C MET A 16 17.27 -32.65 0.02
N VAL A 17 17.96 -31.83 -0.76
CA VAL A 17 18.21 -30.44 -0.38
C VAL A 17 16.90 -29.71 -0.56
N GLU A 18 16.16 -29.56 0.52
CA GLU A 18 14.99 -28.67 0.53
C GLU A 18 15.48 -27.23 0.27
N PRO A 19 14.92 -26.52 -0.73
CA PRO A 19 15.26 -25.13 -0.94
C PRO A 19 14.82 -24.37 0.33
N LEU A 20 15.79 -23.82 1.05
CA LEU A 20 15.52 -22.88 2.15
C LEU A 20 14.51 -21.85 1.63
N ALA A 21 13.28 -21.90 2.15
CA ALA A 21 12.26 -20.91 1.88
C ALA A 21 12.85 -19.57 2.28
N GLN A 22 13.31 -18.81 1.29
CA GLN A 22 13.96 -17.52 1.56
C GLN A 22 12.90 -16.62 2.17
N ALA A 23 13.13 -16.24 3.43
CA ALA A 23 12.32 -15.27 4.17
C ALA A 23 11.99 -14.10 3.24
N ARG A 24 10.73 -13.79 3.11
CA ARG A 24 10.25 -12.84 2.10
C ARG A 24 9.23 -11.91 2.70
N VAL A 25 9.36 -10.62 2.38
CA VAL A 25 8.35 -9.63 2.73
C VAL A 25 7.18 -9.75 1.76
N ASN A 26 5.98 -9.96 2.26
CA ASN A 26 4.74 -9.91 1.50
C ASN A 26 4.14 -8.50 1.60
N ILE A 27 3.97 -7.85 0.44
CA ILE A 27 3.45 -6.50 0.33
C ILE A 27 2.14 -6.57 -0.46
N ASP A 28 1.02 -6.35 0.22
CA ASP A 28 -0.31 -6.33 -0.38
C ASP A 28 -0.83 -4.89 -0.42
N ILE A 29 -1.06 -4.38 -1.63
CA ILE A 29 -1.53 -3.02 -1.89
C ILE A 29 -2.95 -3.09 -2.42
N ASP A 30 -3.88 -2.51 -1.66
CA ASP A 30 -5.27 -2.34 -2.05
C ASP A 30 -5.51 -0.89 -2.50
N LEU A 31 -5.69 -0.73 -3.81
CA LEU A 31 -5.96 0.57 -4.43
C LEU A 31 -7.35 1.11 -4.09
N THR A 32 -8.30 0.24 -3.72
CA THR A 32 -9.67 0.66 -3.39
C THR A 32 -9.71 1.36 -2.03
N THR A 33 -9.02 0.78 -1.05
CA THR A 33 -8.96 1.31 0.31
C THR A 33 -7.77 2.24 0.53
N GLN A 34 -6.87 2.36 -0.45
CA GLN A 34 -5.63 3.13 -0.38
C GLN A 34 -4.77 2.73 0.82
N THR A 35 -4.62 1.41 1.00
CA THR A 35 -3.83 0.83 2.09
C THR A 35 -2.79 -0.15 1.57
N MET A 36 -1.70 -0.27 2.31
CA MET A 36 -0.66 -1.28 2.12
C MET A 36 -0.56 -2.12 3.38
N ARG A 37 -0.61 -3.44 3.23
CA ARG A 37 -0.29 -4.41 4.27
C ARG A 37 1.09 -4.97 3.99
N VAL A 38 1.90 -5.07 5.02
CA VAL A 38 3.25 -5.63 4.95
C VAL A 38 3.35 -6.71 6.00
N ALA A 39 3.77 -7.90 5.60
CA ALA A 39 4.06 -9.00 6.50
C ALA A 39 5.46 -9.54 6.17
N ALA A 40 6.35 -9.54 7.15
CA ALA A 40 7.69 -10.11 7.05
C ALA A 40 7.78 -11.43 7.82
N ASP A 41 8.61 -12.34 7.37
CA ASP A 41 8.75 -13.67 7.98
C ASP A 41 9.25 -13.64 9.44
N GLY A 42 9.78 -12.52 9.91
CA GLY A 42 10.12 -12.28 11.32
C GLY A 42 8.94 -11.98 12.25
N GLY A 43 7.69 -12.07 11.74
CA GLY A 43 6.47 -11.73 12.50
C GLY A 43 6.12 -10.25 12.51
N GLU A 44 6.91 -9.41 11.85
CA GLU A 44 6.60 -7.98 11.70
C GLU A 44 5.44 -7.79 10.72
N ALA A 45 4.42 -7.08 11.16
CA ALA A 45 3.25 -6.77 10.33
C ALA A 45 2.88 -5.29 10.46
N TYR A 46 2.60 -4.67 9.33
CA TYR A 46 2.24 -3.25 9.26
C TYR A 46 1.03 -3.04 8.35
N VAL A 47 0.25 -2.01 8.67
CA VAL A 47 -0.82 -1.50 7.81
C VAL A 47 -0.64 0.00 7.68
N TRP A 48 -0.39 0.46 6.46
CA TRP A 48 -0.09 1.87 6.21
C TRP A 48 -1.02 2.47 5.15
N PRO A 49 -1.44 3.74 5.33
CA PRO A 49 -2.11 4.47 4.26
C PRO A 49 -1.11 4.77 3.14
N ILE A 50 -1.59 4.66 1.90
CA ILE A 50 -0.83 4.99 0.69
C ILE A 50 -1.48 6.10 -0.11
N SER A 51 -0.77 6.62 -1.11
CA SER A 51 -1.38 7.40 -2.19
C SER A 51 -0.97 6.78 -3.52
N SER A 52 -1.93 6.24 -4.24
CA SER A 52 -1.73 5.63 -5.55
C SER A 52 -1.96 6.62 -6.71
N GLY A 53 -1.86 6.14 -7.93
CA GLY A 53 -2.12 6.91 -9.14
C GLY A 53 -3.54 7.46 -9.21
N LYS A 54 -3.65 8.74 -9.58
CA LYS A 54 -4.92 9.42 -9.86
C LYS A 54 -5.50 8.99 -11.22
N ALA A 55 -6.73 9.42 -11.52
CA ALA A 55 -7.33 9.24 -12.84
C ALA A 55 -6.40 9.73 -13.97
N GLY A 56 -6.28 8.96 -15.04
CA GLY A 56 -5.34 9.19 -16.14
C GLY A 56 -3.89 8.78 -15.88
N HIS A 57 -3.55 8.37 -14.65
CA HIS A 57 -2.21 7.95 -14.23
C HIS A 57 -2.30 6.75 -13.28
N LEU A 58 -3.00 5.70 -13.69
CA LEU A 58 -3.29 4.58 -12.80
C LEU A 58 -2.03 3.81 -12.38
N THR A 59 -2.02 3.35 -11.14
CA THR A 59 -1.04 2.36 -10.67
C THR A 59 -1.38 1.01 -11.30
N PRO A 60 -0.43 0.32 -11.95
CA PRO A 60 -0.70 -0.97 -12.56
C PRO A 60 -0.96 -2.03 -11.49
N THR A 61 -2.06 -2.79 -11.65
CA THR A 61 -2.40 -3.94 -10.82
C THR A 61 -1.66 -5.18 -11.28
N GLY A 62 -1.45 -6.14 -10.38
CA GLY A 62 -0.76 -7.39 -10.68
C GLY A 62 0.15 -7.86 -9.57
N ARG A 63 0.98 -8.86 -9.89
CA ARG A 63 1.99 -9.41 -8.98
C ARG A 63 3.37 -9.05 -9.50
N TYR A 64 4.21 -8.53 -8.62
CA TYR A 64 5.52 -8.00 -8.95
C TYR A 64 6.58 -8.48 -7.96
N ARG A 65 7.83 -8.23 -8.33
CA ARG A 65 9.00 -8.34 -7.45
C ARG A 65 9.79 -7.03 -7.54
N PRO A 66 10.52 -6.65 -6.47
CA PRO A 66 11.45 -5.54 -6.55
C PRO A 66 12.47 -5.75 -7.66
N GLN A 67 12.67 -4.74 -8.50
CA GLN A 67 13.62 -4.74 -9.60
C GLN A 67 14.87 -3.93 -9.28
N ARG A 68 14.67 -2.72 -8.72
CA ARG A 68 15.73 -1.76 -8.39
C ARG A 68 15.37 -1.05 -7.09
N LEU A 69 16.35 -0.85 -6.25
CA LEU A 69 16.23 -0.16 -4.97
C LEU A 69 17.17 1.04 -4.93
N TYR A 70 16.65 2.19 -4.54
CA TYR A 70 17.45 3.41 -4.35
C TYR A 70 17.10 4.07 -3.02
N ALA A 71 18.10 4.33 -2.18
CA ALA A 71 17.88 5.06 -0.94
C ALA A 71 17.36 6.48 -1.22
N MET A 72 17.87 7.11 -2.29
CA MET A 72 17.39 8.39 -2.81
C MET A 72 17.53 8.39 -4.33
N ILE A 73 16.47 8.81 -5.01
CA ILE A 73 16.46 9.13 -6.43
C ILE A 73 15.50 10.29 -6.69
N HIS A 74 15.67 10.99 -7.78
CA HIS A 74 14.77 12.05 -8.23
C HIS A 74 14.07 11.64 -9.52
N SER A 75 12.83 12.05 -9.67
CA SER A 75 12.04 11.76 -10.86
C SER A 75 12.50 12.61 -12.03
N LEU A 76 13.01 12.00 -13.09
CA LEU A 76 13.37 12.71 -14.32
C LEU A 76 12.14 13.22 -15.09
N LYS A 77 10.95 12.69 -14.78
CA LYS A 77 9.71 12.99 -15.52
C LYS A 77 8.84 14.05 -14.83
N TYR A 78 8.98 14.22 -13.52
CA TYR A 78 8.07 15.05 -12.70
C TYR A 78 8.88 16.01 -11.84
N ASP A 79 9.30 17.15 -12.40
CA ASP A 79 9.90 18.31 -11.73
C ASP A 79 11.03 17.95 -10.74
N ASN A 80 11.85 16.98 -11.11
CA ASN A 80 12.92 16.48 -10.25
C ASN A 80 12.47 16.13 -8.80
N ALA A 81 11.21 15.68 -8.66
CA ALA A 81 10.63 15.38 -7.37
C ALA A 81 11.42 14.30 -6.63
N PRO A 82 11.75 14.49 -5.34
CA PRO A 82 12.48 13.51 -4.56
C PRO A 82 11.64 12.26 -4.28
N MET A 83 12.25 11.10 -4.44
CA MET A 83 11.67 9.78 -4.23
C MET A 83 12.57 8.98 -3.26
N PRO A 84 12.56 9.29 -1.96
CA PRO A 84 13.37 8.57 -0.99
C PRO A 84 12.88 7.14 -0.82
N HIS A 85 13.82 6.21 -0.56
CA HIS A 85 13.56 4.79 -0.28
C HIS A 85 12.70 4.14 -1.37
N SER A 86 13.12 4.33 -2.63
CA SER A 86 12.39 3.85 -3.81
C SER A 86 12.61 2.36 -4.07
N ILE A 87 11.51 1.63 -4.23
CA ILE A 87 11.46 0.23 -4.62
C ILE A 87 10.73 0.16 -5.95
N PHE A 88 11.46 0.09 -7.06
CA PHE A 88 10.87 -0.05 -8.39
C PHE A 88 10.39 -1.48 -8.59
N PHE A 89 9.16 -1.65 -9.11
CA PHE A 89 8.55 -2.96 -9.30
C PHE A 89 8.17 -3.26 -10.75
N THR A 90 7.93 -2.24 -11.58
CA THR A 90 7.71 -2.41 -13.03
C THR A 90 7.95 -1.11 -13.76
N GLY A 91 8.69 -1.15 -14.88
CA GLY A 91 9.00 0.03 -15.68
C GLY A 91 9.52 1.19 -14.84
N GLY A 92 8.82 2.33 -14.88
CA GLY A 92 9.09 3.52 -14.06
C GLY A 92 8.27 3.64 -12.77
N TYR A 93 7.47 2.61 -12.42
CA TYR A 93 6.62 2.63 -11.23
C TYR A 93 7.38 2.12 -10.00
N ALA A 94 7.25 2.86 -8.91
CA ALA A 94 7.92 2.56 -7.65
C ALA A 94 7.00 2.75 -6.43
N ILE A 95 7.31 2.06 -5.34
CA ILE A 95 6.87 2.40 -4.00
C ILE A 95 7.96 3.31 -3.42
N HIS A 96 7.61 4.49 -2.87
CA HIS A 96 8.60 5.43 -2.34
C HIS A 96 8.02 6.34 -1.25
N GLY A 97 8.89 6.95 -0.46
CA GLY A 97 8.51 7.99 0.50
C GLY A 97 8.12 9.29 -0.18
N SER A 98 7.20 10.02 0.43
CA SER A 98 6.76 11.33 -0.05
C SER A 98 6.45 12.27 1.11
N ASN A 99 6.91 13.52 1.00
CA ASN A 99 6.56 14.57 1.96
C ASN A 99 5.09 15.04 1.82
N SER A 100 4.39 14.63 0.75
CA SER A 100 2.97 14.93 0.56
C SER A 100 2.07 14.03 1.41
N VAL A 101 2.34 13.94 2.71
CA VAL A 101 1.63 13.02 3.65
C VAL A 101 0.13 13.30 3.75
N ARG A 102 -0.30 14.55 3.50
CA ARG A 102 -1.73 14.92 3.47
C ARG A 102 -2.50 14.26 2.32
N MET A 103 -1.79 13.71 1.34
CA MET A 103 -2.39 13.02 0.20
C MET A 103 -2.53 11.51 0.42
N LEU A 104 -2.01 10.96 1.52
CA LEU A 104 -2.19 9.57 1.88
C LEU A 104 -3.66 9.26 2.16
N GLY A 105 -4.10 8.05 1.84
CA GLY A 105 -5.49 7.63 1.88
C GLY A 105 -6.31 7.98 0.62
N ARG A 106 -5.70 8.60 -0.40
CA ARG A 106 -6.39 8.96 -1.65
C ARG A 106 -5.46 8.90 -2.87
N PRO A 107 -5.99 8.62 -4.07
CA PRO A 107 -5.22 8.64 -5.32
C PRO A 107 -4.79 10.06 -5.66
N ALA A 108 -3.48 10.31 -5.74
CA ALA A 108 -2.95 11.63 -6.06
C ALA A 108 -1.60 11.60 -6.80
N SER A 109 -1.02 10.41 -7.02
CA SER A 109 0.25 10.27 -7.71
C SER A 109 0.08 10.20 -9.24
N HIS A 110 1.20 10.08 -9.95
CA HIS A 110 1.25 9.78 -11.38
C HIS A 110 1.55 8.29 -11.63
N GLY A 111 1.07 7.41 -10.72
CA GLY A 111 1.16 5.96 -10.85
C GLY A 111 2.04 5.27 -9.80
N CYS A 112 3.03 5.95 -9.22
CA CYS A 112 3.79 5.41 -8.10
C CYS A 112 2.92 5.26 -6.84
N VAL A 113 3.31 4.37 -5.95
CA VAL A 113 2.70 4.18 -4.64
C VAL A 113 3.49 4.97 -3.61
N ARG A 114 2.88 6.00 -3.03
CA ARG A 114 3.51 6.88 -2.05
C ARG A 114 3.23 6.43 -0.63
N LEU A 115 4.24 6.47 0.22
CA LEU A 115 4.18 6.23 1.66
C LEU A 115 4.64 7.47 2.43
N ALA A 116 4.35 7.52 3.73
CA ALA A 116 5.05 8.43 4.63
C ALA A 116 6.54 8.09 4.64
N PRO A 117 7.45 9.09 4.77
CA PRO A 117 8.89 8.85 4.66
C PRO A 117 9.43 7.79 5.63
N GLY A 118 8.97 7.78 6.88
CA GLY A 118 9.37 6.77 7.88
C GLY A 118 8.92 5.36 7.50
N ASN A 119 7.68 5.19 7.01
CA ASN A 119 7.17 3.89 6.57
C ASN A 119 7.92 3.38 5.34
N ALA A 120 8.28 4.28 4.41
CA ALA A 120 9.07 3.93 3.24
C ALA A 120 10.49 3.47 3.62
N SER A 121 11.10 4.08 4.62
CA SER A 121 12.40 3.66 5.15
C SER A 121 12.34 2.26 5.73
N VAL A 122 11.36 1.98 6.60
CA VAL A 122 11.15 0.65 7.20
C VAL A 122 10.95 -0.41 6.11
N LEU A 123 10.05 -0.13 5.15
CA LEU A 123 9.79 -1.06 4.04
C LEU A 123 11.03 -1.33 3.21
N PHE A 124 11.79 -0.28 2.89
CA PHE A 124 13.00 -0.37 2.10
C PHE A 124 14.05 -1.29 2.75
N ASP A 125 14.25 -1.14 4.06
CA ASP A 125 15.21 -1.96 4.82
C ASP A 125 14.78 -3.42 4.90
N LEU A 126 13.48 -3.70 5.10
CA LEU A 126 12.92 -5.05 5.06
C LEU A 126 13.14 -5.68 3.69
N VAL A 127 12.77 -4.99 2.62
CA VAL A 127 12.88 -5.49 1.24
C VAL A 127 14.34 -5.70 0.83
N LYS A 128 15.24 -4.81 1.26
CA LYS A 128 16.68 -4.94 1.00
C LYS A 128 17.28 -6.18 1.65
N LYS A 129 16.81 -6.53 2.85
CA LYS A 129 17.30 -7.69 3.62
C LYS A 129 16.73 -9.02 3.13
N GLN A 130 15.44 -9.07 2.81
CA GLN A 130 14.69 -10.31 2.64
C GLN A 130 14.12 -10.49 1.23
N GLY A 131 14.20 -9.47 0.37
CA GLY A 131 13.43 -9.45 -0.87
C GLY A 131 11.93 -9.31 -0.58
N ALA A 132 11.11 -9.23 -1.63
CA ALA A 132 9.67 -9.12 -1.46
C ALA A 132 8.87 -9.75 -2.59
N ALA A 133 7.62 -10.12 -2.27
CA ALA A 133 6.55 -10.31 -3.22
C ALA A 133 5.58 -9.13 -3.08
N ILE A 134 5.21 -8.51 -4.20
CA ILE A 134 4.32 -7.35 -4.23
C ILE A 134 3.05 -7.75 -4.97
N SER A 135 1.90 -7.59 -4.32
CA SER A 135 0.58 -7.78 -4.91
C SER A 135 -0.15 -6.45 -4.91
N ILE A 136 -0.64 -6.02 -6.06
CA ILE A 136 -1.41 -4.78 -6.21
C ILE A 136 -2.77 -5.13 -6.79
N SER A 137 -3.83 -4.83 -6.06
CA SER A 137 -5.21 -5.16 -6.41
C SER A 137 -6.16 -3.99 -6.18
N GLY A 138 -7.42 -4.18 -6.62
CA GLY A 138 -8.45 -3.15 -6.51
C GLY A 138 -8.37 -2.09 -7.60
N ALA A 139 -9.24 -1.12 -7.49
CA ALA A 139 -9.30 0.04 -8.38
C ALA A 139 -9.23 1.31 -7.55
N ALA A 140 -8.33 2.23 -7.93
CA ALA A 140 -8.27 3.52 -7.29
C ALA A 140 -9.65 4.20 -7.36
N PRO A 141 -10.21 4.70 -6.24
CA PRO A 141 -11.52 5.34 -6.26
C PRO A 141 -11.48 6.55 -7.21
N VAL A 142 -12.21 6.43 -8.31
CA VAL A 142 -12.36 7.49 -9.31
C VAL A 142 -13.23 8.55 -8.65
N GLY A 143 -12.58 9.52 -8.01
CA GLY A 143 -13.26 10.71 -7.56
C GLY A 143 -14.19 10.53 -6.36
N ALA A 144 -13.65 10.33 -5.16
CA ALA A 144 -14.40 10.62 -3.93
C ALA A 144 -15.01 12.04 -3.96
N VAL A 145 -14.37 12.99 -4.66
CA VAL A 145 -14.91 14.32 -4.95
C VAL A 145 -16.05 14.25 -5.96
N GLN A 146 -15.96 13.40 -7.00
CA GLN A 146 -17.04 13.25 -7.99
C GLN A 146 -18.26 12.51 -7.42
N ILE A 147 -18.04 11.51 -6.55
CA ILE A 147 -19.15 10.83 -5.86
C ILE A 147 -19.85 11.78 -4.88
N ALA A 148 -19.11 12.62 -4.18
CA ALA A 148 -19.70 13.65 -3.32
C ALA A 148 -20.41 14.73 -4.13
N GLN A 149 -19.89 15.10 -5.30
CA GLN A 149 -20.55 16.02 -6.23
C GLN A 149 -21.76 15.38 -6.90
N ALA A 150 -21.69 14.13 -7.35
CA ALA A 150 -22.82 13.38 -7.91
C ALA A 150 -23.92 13.17 -6.85
N ARG A 151 -23.59 12.85 -5.61
CA ARG A 151 -24.56 12.79 -4.51
C ARG A 151 -25.17 14.15 -4.20
N ARG A 152 -24.41 15.25 -4.26
CA ARG A 152 -24.96 16.60 -4.14
C ARG A 152 -25.86 16.98 -5.30
N ALA A 153 -25.51 16.60 -6.52
CA ALA A 153 -26.32 16.85 -7.72
C ALA A 153 -27.61 16.01 -7.77
N GLN A 154 -27.62 14.85 -7.11
CA GLN A 154 -28.79 13.97 -7.01
C GLN A 154 -29.65 14.23 -5.77
N MET A 155 -29.22 15.10 -4.85
CA MET A 155 -30.08 15.55 -3.74
C MET A 155 -31.16 16.46 -4.31
N PRO A 156 -32.45 16.16 -4.07
CA PRO A 156 -33.54 17.07 -4.49
C PRO A 156 -33.28 18.47 -3.91
N LEU A 157 -33.48 19.50 -4.73
CA LEU A 157 -33.37 20.91 -4.40
C LEU A 157 -34.39 21.34 -3.32
N GLY A 158 -34.57 20.62 -2.26
CA GLY A 158 -35.51 20.88 -1.18
C GLY A 158 -35.13 20.22 0.14
N TYR A 159 -34.09 19.40 0.15
CA TYR A 159 -33.61 18.79 1.38
C TYR A 159 -32.57 19.70 2.04
N ALA A 160 -33.05 20.80 2.63
CA ALA A 160 -32.29 21.45 3.71
C ALA A 160 -32.48 20.56 4.96
N PRO A 161 -31.41 20.04 5.59
CA PRO A 161 -31.55 19.42 6.90
C PRO A 161 -32.12 20.51 7.81
N HIS A 162 -33.35 20.32 8.28
CA HIS A 162 -33.91 21.16 9.32
C HIS A 162 -33.01 21.03 10.55
N ARG A 163 -32.03 21.91 10.69
CA ARG A 163 -31.51 22.26 11.98
C ARG A 163 -32.73 22.82 12.70
N ARG A 164 -33.31 22.07 13.63
CA ARG A 164 -34.16 22.63 14.66
C ARG A 164 -33.30 23.66 15.35
N ALA A 165 -33.45 24.93 14.95
CA ALA A 165 -32.95 26.03 15.72
C ALA A 165 -33.65 25.92 17.06
N ARG A 166 -32.93 25.61 18.12
CA ARG A 166 -33.44 25.77 19.48
C ARG A 166 -33.82 27.22 19.60
N PRO A 167 -35.08 27.52 19.95
CA PRO A 167 -35.50 28.94 20.10
C PRO A 167 -34.61 29.57 21.15
N LEU A 168 -34.04 30.72 20.82
CA LEU A 168 -33.15 31.51 21.67
C LEU A 168 -33.79 31.90 23.03
N LYS A 169 -35.11 31.75 23.18
CA LYS A 169 -35.86 32.05 24.41
C LYS A 169 -35.74 31.04 25.55
N ALA A 170 -35.07 29.90 25.35
CA ALA A 170 -34.93 28.92 26.41
C ALA A 170 -33.81 29.24 27.43
N TRP A 171 -33.10 30.34 27.24
CA TRP A 171 -32.02 30.76 28.15
C TRP A 171 -32.37 31.97 28.99
N MET A 172 -33.54 32.61 28.74
CA MET A 172 -33.97 33.85 29.42
C MET A 172 -35.14 33.61 30.37
N ALA A 173 -35.36 32.39 30.75
CA ALA A 173 -36.21 32.08 31.90
C ALA A 173 -35.33 32.27 33.15
N ASP A 174 -35.52 33.41 33.80
CA ASP A 174 -34.93 33.76 35.09
C ASP A 174 -35.43 32.76 36.15
N PRO A 175 -34.55 32.10 36.94
CA PRO A 175 -34.97 31.14 37.95
C PRO A 175 -35.50 31.78 39.22
N LEU A 176 -35.83 33.07 39.23
CA LEU A 176 -36.24 33.79 40.42
C LEU A 176 -37.67 34.33 40.42
N ASP A 177 -38.52 33.94 39.45
CA ASP A 177 -39.96 34.19 39.56
C ASP A 177 -40.66 32.99 40.16
N LEU A 178 -40.67 33.01 41.52
CA LEU A 178 -41.63 32.39 42.41
C LEU A 178 -42.34 33.45 43.20
#